data_8022a3bc445ea6c8508b298b829c9305
#
_entry.id   8022a3bc445ea6c8508b298b829c9305
#
_cell.length_a   1.000
_cell.length_b   1.000
_cell.length_c   1.000
_cell.angle_alpha   90.00
_cell.angle_beta   90.00
_cell.angle_gamma   90.00
#
_symmetry.space_group_name_H-M   'P 1'
#
loop_
_entity.id
_entity.type
_entity.pdbx_description
1 polymer ?
#
loop_
_entity_poly.entity_id
_entity_poly.type
_entity_poly.pdbx_seq_one_letter_code
_entity_poly.pdbx_strand_id
1 'polypeptide(L)'
;FRSSDTHKTAKISKHFPMAENYTTKRSGQISVQDAQVAVVMVPLSAQGHLNQLLHLSRLITSYNIPVHYVGATTHIRQAKFRVHGFNPVTANNLYFHEFPTPPFENPPPNPNASNKFPNQLIPSFYATIHLREPVCSLVRQLLGANHRRVIVIYDSMMTWVVEDVPAIPNAECYRFNSISAFHTFSCIWESRGKPLQAGTEIFEDISSNKNCATPELWELWRKQEALKGKISSGELFNSSRVIEGLYLDLVAKEINGLNLWAFGPFNPLLLTEQNNDSNKRHKTLDWLNKQEPDSVIYVSFGTSTSLSNEEIEQLAIGLEKSQQKFIWVLRDADKGDVFAGEERRARLPEGYEEGIKGRGIIVRDWAPQLEILAHPSTGGFMSHCGWNSCMESI
;
A
#
# COMPACT_ATOMS: atom_id res chain seq x y z
N PHE A 1 -35.20 24.03 32.11
CA PHE A 1 -34.59 25.31 31.63
C PHE A 1 -34.17 25.11 30.19
N ARG A 2 -34.88 25.79 29.30
CA ARG A 2 -34.53 25.88 27.86
C ARG A 2 -33.33 26.83 27.69
N SER A 3 -32.37 26.46 26.91
CA SER A 3 -31.54 27.40 26.15
C SER A 3 -31.15 26.75 24.81
N SER A 4 -31.65 27.42 23.79
CA SER A 4 -31.38 27.15 22.37
C SER A 4 -30.02 27.79 22.04
N ASP A 5 -29.07 26.97 21.54
CA ASP A 5 -27.94 27.47 20.81
C ASP A 5 -27.79 26.73 19.47
N THR A 6 -28.12 27.50 18.46
CA THR A 6 -28.00 27.15 17.05
C THR A 6 -26.53 27.20 16.64
N HIS A 7 -25.90 26.05 16.48
CA HIS A 7 -24.61 25.97 15.80
C HIS A 7 -24.79 26.18 14.28
N LYS A 8 -24.42 27.35 13.84
CA LYS A 8 -24.21 27.68 12.43
C LYS A 8 -22.99 26.91 11.93
N THR A 9 -23.23 25.89 11.14
CA THR A 9 -22.20 25.25 10.28
C THR A 9 -21.78 26.25 9.21
N ALA A 10 -20.60 26.82 9.35
CA ALA A 10 -19.99 27.64 8.32
C ALA A 10 -19.56 26.72 7.17
N LYS A 11 -20.26 26.79 6.04
CA LYS A 11 -19.79 26.24 4.76
C LYS A 11 -18.57 27.04 4.33
N ILE A 12 -17.39 26.49 4.50
CA ILE A 12 -16.17 27.02 3.89
C ILE A 12 -16.11 26.48 2.46
N SER A 13 -16.75 27.19 1.54
CA SER A 13 -16.49 27.04 0.12
C SER A 13 -15.21 27.82 -0.20
N LYS A 14 -14.05 27.18 -0.09
CA LYS A 14 -12.82 27.71 -0.64
C LYS A 14 -12.65 27.18 -2.06
N HIS A 15 -12.91 28.05 -3.04
CA HIS A 15 -12.40 27.90 -4.39
C HIS A 15 -10.87 27.80 -4.29
N PHE A 16 -10.32 26.63 -4.62
CA PHE A 16 -8.90 26.53 -4.94
C PHE A 16 -8.72 27.02 -6.38
N PRO A 17 -7.77 27.93 -6.65
CA PRO A 17 -7.42 28.26 -8.01
C PRO A 17 -6.86 27.00 -8.70
N MET A 18 -7.47 26.61 -9.80
CA MET A 18 -6.94 25.60 -10.69
C MET A 18 -5.52 25.99 -11.10
N ALA A 19 -4.58 25.06 -10.95
CA ALA A 19 -3.24 25.24 -11.45
C ALA A 19 -3.28 25.58 -12.94
N GLU A 20 -2.70 26.73 -13.29
CA GLU A 20 -2.57 27.16 -14.66
C GLU A 20 -1.82 26.10 -15.48
N ASN A 21 -2.38 25.80 -16.63
CA ASN A 21 -1.85 24.89 -17.62
C ASN A 21 -0.42 25.26 -18.04
N TYR A 22 0.59 24.59 -17.51
CA TYR A 22 1.90 24.52 -18.13
C TYR A 22 1.86 23.52 -19.30
N THR A 23 1.21 23.89 -20.39
CA THR A 23 1.40 23.24 -21.69
C THR A 23 2.68 23.76 -22.33
N THR A 24 3.82 23.27 -21.92
CA THR A 24 5.00 23.31 -22.76
C THR A 24 4.95 22.14 -23.74
N LYS A 25 4.58 22.46 -24.97
CA LYS A 25 4.81 21.59 -26.13
C LYS A 25 6.28 21.24 -26.22
N ARG A 26 6.64 20.01 -25.84
CA ARG A 26 7.79 19.28 -26.36
C ARG A 26 7.29 17.97 -26.93
N SER A 27 6.83 18.02 -28.17
CA SER A 27 6.62 16.87 -29.05
C SER A 27 8.02 16.40 -29.53
N GLY A 28 8.67 15.58 -28.73
CA GLY A 28 9.75 14.71 -29.14
C GLY A 28 9.37 13.33 -28.65
N GLN A 29 8.90 12.46 -29.52
CA GLN A 29 8.83 11.02 -29.25
C GLN A 29 10.28 10.56 -28.99
N ILE A 30 10.66 10.44 -27.72
CA ILE A 30 11.87 9.74 -27.33
C ILE A 30 11.57 8.26 -27.63
N SER A 31 12.30 7.69 -28.59
CA SER A 31 12.19 6.25 -28.88
C SER A 31 12.62 5.47 -27.63
N VAL A 32 12.04 4.29 -27.41
CA VAL A 32 12.39 3.39 -26.26
C VAL A 32 13.91 3.08 -26.24
N GLN A 33 14.59 3.20 -27.36
CA GLN A 33 16.04 3.02 -27.49
C GLN A 33 16.91 4.16 -26.91
N ASP A 34 16.30 5.32 -26.61
CA ASP A 34 17.03 6.51 -26.13
C ASP A 34 16.87 6.76 -24.62
N ALA A 35 16.22 5.90 -23.89
CA ALA A 35 16.06 6.05 -22.44
C ALA A 35 17.41 5.92 -21.73
N GLN A 36 17.99 7.05 -21.32
CA GLN A 36 19.28 7.10 -20.60
C GLN A 36 19.19 6.54 -19.18
N VAL A 37 17.99 6.42 -18.64
CA VAL A 37 17.70 5.97 -17.27
C VAL A 37 16.72 4.81 -17.30
N ALA A 38 17.02 3.76 -16.54
CA ALA A 38 16.07 2.69 -16.22
C ALA A 38 15.79 2.65 -14.71
N VAL A 39 14.59 2.22 -14.33
CA VAL A 39 14.20 2.06 -12.92
C VAL A 39 13.97 0.59 -12.62
N VAL A 40 14.54 0.09 -11.50
CA VAL A 40 14.27 -1.24 -10.96
C VAL A 40 13.45 -1.08 -9.70
N MET A 41 12.26 -1.71 -9.64
CA MET A 41 11.36 -1.70 -8.48
C MET A 41 11.47 -3.00 -7.71
N VAL A 42 11.78 -2.90 -6.40
CA VAL A 42 12.00 -4.05 -5.51
C VAL A 42 11.00 -4.00 -4.34
N PRO A 43 9.76 -4.47 -4.52
CA PRO A 43 8.74 -4.47 -3.48
C PRO A 43 8.94 -5.59 -2.45
N LEU A 44 8.46 -5.38 -1.22
CA LEU A 44 8.25 -6.47 -0.26
C LEU A 44 7.11 -7.38 -0.72
N SER A 45 7.19 -8.66 -0.36
CA SER A 45 6.23 -9.71 -0.73
C SER A 45 4.90 -9.65 0.05
N ALA A 46 4.35 -8.48 0.28
CA ALA A 46 3.04 -8.27 0.88
C ALA A 46 2.16 -7.39 -0.02
N GLN A 47 0.86 -7.69 -0.12
CA GLN A 47 -0.03 -7.06 -1.11
C GLN A 47 -0.01 -5.53 -1.06
N GLY A 48 -0.05 -4.94 0.14
CA GLY A 48 0.01 -3.49 0.31
C GLY A 48 1.29 -2.87 -0.25
N HIS A 49 2.41 -3.54 -0.13
CA HIS A 49 3.71 -3.11 -0.65
C HIS A 49 3.83 -3.33 -2.16
N LEU A 50 3.38 -4.50 -2.64
CA LEU A 50 3.32 -4.81 -4.08
C LEU A 50 2.51 -3.75 -4.84
N ASN A 51 1.31 -3.41 -4.34
CA ASN A 51 0.43 -2.44 -5.00
C ASN A 51 1.04 -1.04 -5.07
N GLN A 52 1.59 -0.52 -3.98
CA GLN A 52 2.15 0.83 -3.97
C GLN A 52 3.27 0.99 -5.01
N LEU A 53 4.23 0.05 -5.02
CA LEU A 53 5.34 0.12 -5.98
C LEU A 53 4.89 -0.16 -7.42
N LEU A 54 3.80 -0.92 -7.62
CA LEU A 54 3.23 -1.10 -8.95
C LEU A 54 2.53 0.18 -9.46
N HIS A 55 1.82 0.90 -8.61
CA HIS A 55 1.25 2.20 -8.96
C HIS A 55 2.32 3.26 -9.21
N LEU A 56 3.38 3.28 -8.42
CA LEU A 56 4.55 4.14 -8.69
C LEU A 56 5.20 3.78 -10.03
N SER A 57 5.32 2.48 -10.33
CA SER A 57 5.83 2.02 -11.64
C SER A 57 5.00 2.58 -12.80
N ARG A 58 3.67 2.54 -12.70
CA ARG A 58 2.78 3.13 -13.69
C ARG A 58 3.01 4.63 -13.86
N LEU A 59 3.16 5.35 -12.74
CA LEU A 59 3.42 6.78 -12.78
C LEU A 59 4.74 7.07 -13.51
N ILE A 60 5.80 6.33 -13.22
CA ILE A 60 7.12 6.50 -13.85
C ILE A 60 7.07 6.15 -15.34
N THR A 61 6.39 5.06 -15.73
CA THR A 61 6.27 4.68 -17.15
C THR A 61 5.49 5.70 -17.97
N SER A 62 4.60 6.49 -17.37
CA SER A 62 3.89 7.58 -18.07
C SER A 62 4.82 8.70 -18.55
N TYR A 63 6.04 8.77 -17.99
CA TYR A 63 7.12 9.67 -18.44
C TYR A 63 8.06 9.00 -19.45
N ASN A 64 7.67 7.86 -20.05
CA ASN A 64 8.50 7.07 -20.98
C ASN A 64 9.81 6.53 -20.37
N ILE A 65 9.88 6.38 -19.05
CA ILE A 65 11.00 5.78 -18.36
C ILE A 65 10.73 4.28 -18.21
N PRO A 66 11.61 3.38 -18.68
CA PRO A 66 11.42 1.94 -18.51
C PRO A 66 11.54 1.54 -17.04
N VAL A 67 10.58 0.73 -16.59
CA VAL A 67 10.53 0.20 -15.22
C VAL A 67 10.60 -1.30 -15.25
N HIS A 68 11.52 -1.86 -14.49
CA HIS A 68 11.74 -3.28 -14.28
C HIS A 68 11.24 -3.67 -12.89
N TYR A 69 10.04 -4.24 -12.82
CA TYR A 69 9.41 -4.65 -11.56
C TYR A 69 9.85 -6.08 -11.23
N VAL A 70 10.55 -6.26 -10.12
CA VAL A 70 11.25 -7.51 -9.80
C VAL A 70 10.70 -8.16 -8.52
N GLY A 71 10.72 -9.48 -8.45
CA GLY A 71 10.33 -10.22 -7.26
C GLY A 71 10.34 -11.73 -7.46
N ALA A 72 10.03 -12.47 -6.39
CA ALA A 72 9.83 -13.91 -6.50
C ALA A 72 8.63 -14.22 -7.41
N THR A 73 8.72 -15.32 -8.18
CA THR A 73 7.70 -15.75 -9.16
C THR A 73 6.28 -15.70 -8.57
N THR A 74 6.08 -16.26 -7.37
CA THR A 74 4.79 -16.23 -6.68
C THR A 74 4.25 -14.81 -6.47
N HIS A 75 5.10 -13.89 -6.00
CA HIS A 75 4.67 -12.53 -5.64
C HIS A 75 4.50 -11.63 -6.86
N ILE A 76 5.25 -11.85 -7.94
CA ILE A 76 4.98 -11.17 -9.22
C ILE A 76 3.64 -11.63 -9.81
N ARG A 77 3.35 -12.94 -9.75
CA ARG A 77 2.03 -13.48 -10.13
C ARG A 77 0.91 -12.85 -9.29
N GLN A 78 1.09 -12.75 -7.98
CA GLN A 78 0.15 -12.11 -7.07
C GLN A 78 -0.09 -10.64 -7.42
N ALA A 79 0.99 -9.86 -7.65
CA ALA A 79 0.90 -8.47 -8.05
C ALA A 79 0.10 -8.30 -9.36
N LYS A 80 0.40 -9.10 -10.39
CA LYS A 80 -0.32 -9.07 -11.67
C LYS A 80 -1.80 -9.43 -11.53
N PHE A 81 -2.12 -10.38 -10.65
CA PHE A 81 -3.49 -10.87 -10.48
C PHE A 81 -4.38 -9.92 -9.67
N ARG A 82 -3.81 -9.17 -8.72
CA ARG A 82 -4.55 -8.37 -7.73
C ARG A 82 -4.41 -6.85 -7.90
N VAL A 83 -3.85 -6.40 -9.02
CA VAL A 83 -3.74 -4.96 -9.27
C VAL A 83 -5.10 -4.37 -9.65
N HIS A 84 -5.36 -3.17 -9.15
CA HIS A 84 -6.55 -2.39 -9.49
C HIS A 84 -6.22 -1.21 -10.40
N GLY A 85 -7.18 -0.80 -11.21
CA GLY A 85 -7.13 0.45 -11.94
C GLY A 85 -6.30 0.45 -13.23
N PHE A 86 -5.63 -0.65 -13.60
CA PHE A 86 -4.98 -0.82 -14.91
C PHE A 86 -4.57 -2.28 -15.16
N ASN A 87 -4.31 -2.61 -16.43
CA ASN A 87 -3.74 -3.91 -16.77
C ASN A 87 -2.21 -3.82 -16.82
N PRO A 88 -1.47 -4.39 -15.87
CA PRO A 88 -0.02 -4.26 -15.82
C PRO A 88 0.69 -5.00 -16.96
N VAL A 89 0.03 -6.01 -17.57
CA VAL A 89 0.63 -6.81 -18.65
C VAL A 89 0.67 -6.05 -19.97
N THR A 90 -0.25 -5.12 -20.17
CA THR A 90 -0.33 -4.29 -21.38
C THR A 90 0.28 -2.90 -21.19
N ALA A 91 0.82 -2.59 -20.01
CA ALA A 91 1.46 -1.32 -19.74
C ALA A 91 2.78 -1.18 -20.52
N ASN A 92 2.88 -0.16 -21.35
CA ASN A 92 4.11 0.13 -22.09
C ASN A 92 5.26 0.46 -21.12
N ASN A 93 6.46 0.01 -21.45
CA ASN A 93 7.70 0.26 -20.66
C ASN A 93 7.68 -0.31 -19.23
N LEU A 94 6.78 -1.25 -18.90
CA LEU A 94 6.77 -1.97 -17.63
C LEU A 94 7.13 -3.44 -17.87
N TYR A 95 8.28 -3.85 -17.34
CA TYR A 95 8.85 -5.18 -17.51
C TYR A 95 8.86 -5.95 -16.20
N PHE A 96 8.24 -7.14 -16.16
CA PHE A 96 8.22 -7.98 -14.98
C PHE A 96 9.33 -9.01 -15.03
N HIS A 97 10.13 -9.08 -13.94
CA HIS A 97 11.18 -10.08 -13.77
C HIS A 97 10.82 -11.00 -12.62
N GLU A 98 10.60 -12.25 -12.93
CA GLU A 98 10.22 -13.31 -12.01
C GLU A 98 11.44 -14.16 -11.68
N PHE A 99 11.88 -14.11 -10.43
CA PHE A 99 13.03 -14.87 -9.97
C PHE A 99 12.58 -16.05 -9.10
N PRO A 100 13.07 -17.27 -9.36
CA PRO A 100 12.78 -18.40 -8.50
C PRO A 100 13.42 -18.18 -7.13
N THR A 101 12.69 -18.53 -6.07
CA THR A 101 13.21 -18.61 -4.70
C THR A 101 13.08 -20.03 -4.19
N PRO A 102 13.92 -20.46 -3.23
CA PRO A 102 13.68 -21.71 -2.54
C PRO A 102 12.29 -21.74 -1.92
N PRO A 103 11.70 -22.93 -1.75
CA PRO A 103 10.46 -23.08 -0.99
C PRO A 103 10.61 -22.49 0.42
N PHE A 104 9.56 -21.88 0.92
CA PHE A 104 9.48 -21.34 2.27
C PHE A 104 8.22 -21.87 2.97
N GLU A 105 8.23 -21.83 4.29
CA GLU A 105 7.06 -22.20 5.08
C GLU A 105 5.90 -21.24 4.78
N ASN A 106 4.70 -21.80 4.66
CA ASN A 106 3.48 -21.05 4.36
C ASN A 106 2.40 -21.29 5.42
N PRO A 107 2.64 -20.91 6.68
CA PRO A 107 1.69 -21.15 7.76
C PRO A 107 0.39 -20.38 7.52
N PRO A 108 -0.75 -20.92 8.00
CA PRO A 108 -2.03 -20.20 7.94
C PRO A 108 -2.00 -18.99 8.88
N PRO A 109 -2.82 -17.96 8.59
CA PRO A 109 -3.07 -16.87 9.52
C PRO A 109 -3.60 -17.39 10.86
N ASN A 110 -3.21 -16.75 11.97
CA ASN A 110 -3.77 -17.05 13.29
C ASN A 110 -4.79 -15.97 13.69
N PRO A 111 -6.10 -16.21 13.51
CA PRO A 111 -7.13 -15.24 13.85
C PRO A 111 -7.25 -14.96 15.35
N ASN A 112 -6.77 -15.88 16.21
CA ASN A 112 -6.83 -15.76 17.66
C ASN A 112 -5.55 -15.19 18.27
N ALA A 113 -4.61 -14.73 17.44
CA ALA A 113 -3.40 -14.08 17.93
C ALA A 113 -3.75 -12.79 18.69
N SER A 114 -3.13 -12.57 19.84
CA SER A 114 -3.25 -11.33 20.61
C SER A 114 -2.66 -10.13 19.86
N ASN A 115 -1.64 -10.37 19.05
CA ASN A 115 -1.05 -9.41 18.13
C ASN A 115 -1.54 -9.73 16.70
N LYS A 116 -2.20 -8.77 16.06
CA LYS A 116 -2.76 -8.94 14.69
C LYS A 116 -1.71 -8.72 13.59
N PHE A 117 -0.44 -8.63 13.92
CA PHE A 117 0.62 -8.59 12.91
C PHE A 117 0.61 -9.89 12.08
N PRO A 118 0.79 -9.81 10.74
CA PRO A 118 0.69 -10.97 9.86
C PRO A 118 1.97 -11.85 9.89
N ASN A 119 2.20 -12.51 11.01
CA ASN A 119 3.38 -13.36 11.24
C ASN A 119 3.53 -14.48 10.20
N GLN A 120 2.43 -14.95 9.62
CA GLN A 120 2.41 -15.95 8.57
C GLN A 120 3.16 -15.50 7.30
N LEU A 121 3.41 -14.20 7.13
CA LEU A 121 4.16 -13.66 5.99
C LEU A 121 5.68 -13.67 6.22
N ILE A 122 6.15 -13.77 7.46
CA ILE A 122 7.58 -13.65 7.82
C ILE A 122 8.47 -14.64 7.04
N PRO A 123 8.12 -15.92 6.87
CA PRO A 123 8.95 -16.84 6.08
C PRO A 123 9.13 -16.37 4.63
N SER A 124 8.09 -15.79 4.01
CA SER A 124 8.19 -15.23 2.65
C SER A 124 9.09 -14.00 2.62
N PHE A 125 9.15 -13.20 3.69
CA PHE A 125 10.06 -12.06 3.79
C PHE A 125 11.51 -12.53 3.84
N TYR A 126 11.84 -13.52 4.66
CA TYR A 126 13.18 -14.10 4.69
C TYR A 126 13.60 -14.69 3.35
N ALA A 127 12.68 -15.33 2.62
CA ALA A 127 12.97 -15.89 1.30
C ALA A 127 13.40 -14.83 0.28
N THR A 128 13.08 -13.53 0.49
CA THR A 128 13.47 -12.46 -0.42
C THR A 128 14.99 -12.24 -0.50
N ILE A 129 15.78 -12.72 0.47
CA ILE A 129 17.25 -12.61 0.43
C ILE A 129 17.83 -13.27 -0.85
N HIS A 130 17.15 -14.28 -1.38
CA HIS A 130 17.56 -14.97 -2.60
C HIS A 130 17.39 -14.12 -3.87
N LEU A 131 16.74 -12.95 -3.77
CA LEU A 131 16.62 -11.98 -4.87
C LEU A 131 17.86 -11.07 -5.00
N ARG A 132 18.79 -11.07 -4.02
CA ARG A 132 19.95 -10.18 -3.99
C ARG A 132 20.81 -10.29 -5.23
N GLU A 133 21.27 -11.48 -5.55
CA GLU A 133 22.13 -11.69 -6.73
C GLU A 133 21.36 -11.48 -8.05
N PRO A 134 20.16 -12.04 -8.27
CA PRO A 134 19.36 -11.74 -9.47
C PRO A 134 19.11 -10.24 -9.70
N VAL A 135 18.82 -9.46 -8.67
CA VAL A 135 18.63 -8.00 -8.78
C VAL A 135 19.94 -7.31 -9.17
N CYS A 136 21.06 -7.65 -8.54
CA CYS A 136 22.36 -7.11 -8.92
C CYS A 136 22.76 -7.45 -10.36
N SER A 137 22.51 -8.68 -10.81
CA SER A 137 22.74 -9.11 -12.18
C SER A 137 21.89 -8.32 -13.18
N LEU A 138 20.59 -8.11 -12.88
CA LEU A 138 19.72 -7.30 -13.72
C LEU A 138 20.22 -5.86 -13.82
N VAL A 139 20.63 -5.23 -12.71
CA VAL A 139 21.18 -3.86 -12.72
C VAL A 139 22.40 -3.76 -13.62
N ARG A 140 23.34 -4.72 -13.52
CA ARG A 140 24.53 -4.76 -14.41
C ARG A 140 24.15 -4.95 -15.87
N GLN A 141 23.18 -5.82 -16.16
CA GLN A 141 22.68 -6.05 -17.52
C GLN A 141 22.06 -4.80 -18.13
N LEU A 142 21.26 -4.05 -17.37
CA LEU A 142 20.65 -2.81 -17.84
C LEU A 142 21.68 -1.73 -18.16
N LEU A 143 22.72 -1.57 -17.32
CA LEU A 143 23.84 -0.65 -17.59
C LEU A 143 24.64 -1.07 -18.82
N GLY A 144 24.83 -2.39 -19.05
CA GLY A 144 25.45 -2.94 -20.26
C GLY A 144 24.63 -2.77 -21.54
N ALA A 145 23.32 -2.59 -21.43
CA ALA A 145 22.36 -2.44 -22.54
C ALA A 145 22.10 -0.97 -22.93
N ASN A 146 23.10 -0.07 -22.74
CA ASN A 146 23.09 1.35 -23.08
C ASN A 146 22.33 2.30 -22.14
N HIS A 147 21.85 1.86 -20.98
CA HIS A 147 21.40 2.81 -19.97
C HIS A 147 22.58 3.46 -19.27
N ARG A 148 22.60 4.78 -19.18
CA ARG A 148 23.67 5.52 -18.51
C ARG A 148 23.56 5.47 -16.98
N ARG A 149 22.35 5.24 -16.48
CA ARG A 149 22.05 5.23 -15.05
C ARG A 149 20.91 4.26 -14.77
N VAL A 150 21.03 3.51 -13.67
CA VAL A 150 19.95 2.68 -13.15
C VAL A 150 19.58 3.16 -11.75
N ILE A 151 18.29 3.44 -11.54
CA ILE A 151 17.73 3.82 -10.26
C ILE A 151 17.02 2.60 -9.67
N VAL A 152 17.42 2.17 -8.49
CA VAL A 152 16.75 1.07 -7.77
C VAL A 152 15.88 1.67 -6.68
N ILE A 153 14.56 1.53 -6.82
CA ILE A 153 13.60 1.91 -5.78
C ILE A 153 13.19 0.63 -5.06
N TYR A 154 13.49 0.56 -3.76
CA TYR A 154 13.28 -0.63 -2.97
C TYR A 154 12.43 -0.35 -1.74
N ASP A 155 11.56 -1.27 -1.38
CA ASP A 155 10.78 -1.21 -0.15
C ASP A 155 11.68 -1.19 1.08
N SER A 156 11.31 -0.46 2.11
CA SER A 156 12.08 -0.28 3.34
C SER A 156 12.48 -1.59 4.02
N MET A 157 11.75 -2.68 3.76
CA MET A 157 12.02 -4.02 4.26
C MET A 157 12.82 -4.90 3.27
N MET A 158 13.32 -4.32 2.18
CA MET A 158 14.08 -5.03 1.13
C MET A 158 15.54 -4.55 1.02
N THR A 159 16.05 -3.90 2.05
CA THR A 159 17.41 -3.32 2.06
C THR A 159 18.50 -4.37 1.79
N TRP A 160 18.39 -5.55 2.36
CA TRP A 160 19.34 -6.66 2.14
C TRP A 160 19.39 -7.20 0.70
N VAL A 161 18.28 -7.02 -0.06
CA VAL A 161 18.23 -7.44 -1.48
C VAL A 161 19.08 -6.53 -2.36
N VAL A 162 19.20 -5.26 -1.97
CA VAL A 162 19.91 -4.23 -2.74
C VAL A 162 21.28 -3.86 -2.16
N GLU A 163 21.75 -4.60 -1.17
CA GLU A 163 22.97 -4.29 -0.40
C GLU A 163 24.22 -4.12 -1.29
N ASP A 164 24.35 -4.87 -2.38
CA ASP A 164 25.49 -4.82 -3.28
C ASP A 164 25.33 -3.82 -4.44
N VAL A 165 24.13 -3.25 -4.62
CA VAL A 165 23.88 -2.32 -5.74
C VAL A 165 24.73 -1.06 -5.68
N PRO A 166 24.99 -0.42 -4.52
CA PRO A 166 25.84 0.77 -4.46
C PRO A 166 27.29 0.58 -4.96
N ALA A 167 27.76 -0.66 -4.98
CA ALA A 167 29.08 -0.98 -5.55
C ALA A 167 29.10 -1.01 -7.09
N ILE A 168 27.94 -0.94 -7.75
CA ILE A 168 27.83 -0.92 -9.21
C ILE A 168 27.88 0.54 -9.68
N PRO A 169 28.86 0.94 -10.50
CA PRO A 169 28.96 2.29 -11.02
C PRO A 169 27.67 2.70 -11.77
N ASN A 170 27.22 3.94 -11.57
CA ASN A 170 26.00 4.49 -12.17
C ASN A 170 24.68 3.82 -11.73
N ALA A 171 24.71 3.04 -10.64
CA ALA A 171 23.51 2.55 -9.96
C ALA A 171 23.30 3.33 -8.66
N GLU A 172 22.06 3.70 -8.38
CA GLU A 172 21.68 4.42 -7.16
C GLU A 172 20.43 3.79 -6.54
N CYS A 173 20.36 3.77 -5.22
CA CYS A 173 19.28 3.18 -4.47
C CYS A 173 18.45 4.24 -3.74
N TYR A 174 17.11 4.14 -3.82
CA TYR A 174 16.18 5.00 -3.10
C TYR A 174 15.22 4.13 -2.32
N ARG A 175 15.11 4.40 -1.02
CA ARG A 175 14.26 3.64 -0.11
C ARG A 175 12.82 4.14 -0.18
N PHE A 176 11.89 3.24 -0.42
CA PHE A 176 10.46 3.54 -0.43
C PHE A 176 9.82 3.09 0.88
N ASN A 177 9.14 4.00 1.54
CA ASN A 177 8.40 3.75 2.77
C ASN A 177 6.93 3.55 2.44
N SER A 178 6.47 2.29 2.56
CA SER A 178 5.09 1.86 2.30
C SER A 178 4.14 2.15 3.47
N ILE A 179 4.62 2.89 4.48
CA ILE A 179 3.92 3.29 5.70
C ILE A 179 3.88 4.81 5.83
N SER A 180 3.09 5.34 6.77
CA SER A 180 2.99 6.78 7.01
C SER A 180 4.32 7.39 7.51
N ALA A 181 4.53 8.66 7.24
CA ALA A 181 5.63 9.42 7.82
C ALA A 181 5.49 9.53 9.35
N PHE A 182 4.26 9.62 9.86
CA PHE A 182 3.97 9.55 11.29
C PHE A 182 4.52 8.27 11.92
N HIS A 183 4.20 7.10 11.35
CA HIS A 183 4.69 5.82 11.90
C HIS A 183 6.21 5.71 11.81
N THR A 184 6.80 6.14 10.70
CA THR A 184 8.27 6.16 10.54
C THR A 184 8.91 7.04 11.62
N PHE A 185 8.39 8.24 11.85
CA PHE A 185 8.86 9.13 12.90
C PHE A 185 8.67 8.50 14.29
N SER A 186 7.51 7.93 14.58
CA SER A 186 7.20 7.28 15.86
C SER A 186 8.20 6.17 16.19
N CYS A 187 8.56 5.32 15.22
CA CYS A 187 9.57 4.28 15.40
C CYS A 187 10.95 4.87 15.70
N ILE A 188 11.39 5.89 14.97
CA ILE A 188 12.68 6.56 15.19
C ILE A 188 12.71 7.21 16.58
N TRP A 189 11.66 7.96 16.92
CA TRP A 189 11.55 8.66 18.20
C TRP A 189 11.55 7.72 19.39
N GLU A 190 10.79 6.60 19.30
CA GLU A 190 10.77 5.58 20.34
C GLU A 190 12.13 4.88 20.49
N SER A 191 12.82 4.58 19.38
CA SER A 191 14.14 3.96 19.38
C SER A 191 15.22 4.81 20.07
N ARG A 192 15.03 6.13 20.12
CA ARG A 192 15.90 7.11 20.78
C ARG A 192 15.51 7.42 22.23
N GLY A 193 14.57 6.67 22.80
CA GLY A 193 14.11 6.90 24.17
C GLY A 193 13.16 8.07 24.34
N LYS A 194 12.45 8.45 23.27
CA LYS A 194 11.43 9.51 23.28
C LYS A 194 11.95 10.88 23.77
N PRO A 195 13.01 11.44 23.19
CA PRO A 195 13.51 12.74 23.61
C PRO A 195 12.45 13.81 23.31
N LEU A 196 12.03 14.54 24.34
CA LEU A 196 11.15 15.70 24.19
C LEU A 196 11.97 16.86 23.61
N GLN A 197 11.67 17.27 22.40
CA GLN A 197 12.12 18.56 21.89
C GLN A 197 11.10 19.63 22.31
N ALA A 198 11.57 20.77 22.81
CA ALA A 198 10.71 21.91 23.15
C ALA A 198 9.81 22.27 21.96
N GLY A 199 8.50 22.30 22.18
CA GLY A 199 7.48 22.53 21.14
C GLY A 199 6.80 21.27 20.57
N THR A 200 7.07 20.08 21.12
CA THR A 200 6.48 18.80 20.70
C THR A 200 5.44 18.25 21.68
N GLU A 201 4.66 19.11 22.31
CA GLU A 201 3.56 18.73 23.23
C GLU A 201 2.52 17.79 22.59
N ILE A 202 2.56 17.63 21.25
CA ILE A 202 1.65 16.80 20.45
C ILE A 202 1.90 15.27 20.67
N PHE A 203 2.99 14.88 21.32
CA PHE A 203 3.43 13.46 21.34
C PHE A 203 3.19 12.76 22.68
N GLU A 204 2.58 13.39 23.66
CA GLU A 204 2.36 12.79 24.99
C GLU A 204 1.46 11.54 24.94
N ASP A 205 0.52 11.49 23.97
CA ASP A 205 -0.46 10.41 23.82
C ASP A 205 -0.11 9.37 22.76
N ILE A 206 1.10 9.40 22.16
CA ILE A 206 1.47 8.39 21.15
C ILE A 206 1.69 7.05 21.82
N SER A 207 0.86 6.07 21.46
CA SER A 207 1.00 4.69 21.90
C SER A 207 2.34 4.10 21.48
N SER A 208 2.92 3.25 22.32
CA SER A 208 4.17 2.57 22.01
C SER A 208 3.99 1.56 20.87
N ASN A 209 4.96 1.52 19.96
CA ASN A 209 5.03 0.51 18.89
C ASN A 209 5.48 -0.86 19.40
N LYS A 210 5.86 -0.98 20.67
CA LYS A 210 6.53 -2.16 21.24
C LYS A 210 5.75 -3.46 21.07
N ASN A 211 4.42 -3.39 21.09
CA ASN A 211 3.53 -4.55 20.96
C ASN A 211 2.85 -4.65 19.57
N CYS A 212 3.20 -3.77 18.62
CA CYS A 212 2.57 -3.76 17.30
C CYS A 212 3.04 -4.92 16.41
N ALA A 213 4.23 -5.47 16.70
CA ALA A 213 4.81 -6.56 15.93
C ALA A 213 5.53 -7.55 16.84
N THR A 214 5.86 -8.72 16.31
CA THR A 214 6.60 -9.74 17.06
C THR A 214 8.09 -9.39 17.21
N PRO A 215 8.78 -9.96 18.22
CA PRO A 215 10.23 -9.80 18.37
C PRO A 215 11.01 -10.18 17.11
N GLU A 216 10.57 -11.22 16.39
CA GLU A 216 11.18 -11.68 15.14
C GLU A 216 11.10 -10.62 14.05
N LEU A 217 9.94 -9.96 13.87
CA LEU A 217 9.82 -8.86 12.91
C LEU A 217 10.67 -7.66 13.30
N TRP A 218 10.71 -7.31 14.59
CA TRP A 218 11.57 -6.22 15.09
C TRP A 218 13.05 -6.50 14.86
N GLU A 219 13.48 -7.76 14.96
CA GLU A 219 14.83 -8.16 14.60
C GLU A 219 15.09 -8.03 13.10
N LEU A 220 14.16 -8.51 12.27
CA LEU A 220 14.23 -8.37 10.82
C LEU A 220 14.32 -6.89 10.42
N TRP A 221 13.46 -6.05 10.98
CA TRP A 221 13.46 -4.61 10.73
C TRP A 221 14.79 -3.95 11.14
N ARG A 222 15.32 -4.28 12.32
CA ARG A 222 16.62 -3.74 12.78
C ARG A 222 17.77 -4.12 11.86
N LYS A 223 17.79 -5.34 11.34
CA LYS A 223 18.78 -5.78 10.33
C LYS A 223 18.71 -4.94 9.06
N GLN A 224 17.51 -4.65 8.58
CA GLN A 224 17.28 -3.79 7.40
C GLN A 224 17.74 -2.34 7.66
N GLU A 225 17.38 -1.78 8.82
CA GLU A 225 17.75 -0.40 9.20
C GLU A 225 19.27 -0.23 9.38
N ALA A 226 19.98 -1.23 9.90
CA ALA A 226 21.44 -1.17 10.07
C ALA A 226 22.20 -1.02 8.73
N LEU A 227 21.62 -1.48 7.63
CA LEU A 227 22.21 -1.38 6.28
C LEU A 227 21.86 -0.07 5.57
N LYS A 228 20.76 0.59 5.97
CA LYS A 228 20.17 1.74 5.29
C LYS A 228 21.16 2.86 4.97
N GLY A 229 21.92 3.32 5.96
CA GLY A 229 22.82 4.47 5.81
C GLY A 229 23.96 4.28 4.81
N LYS A 230 24.23 3.03 4.40
CA LYS A 230 25.27 2.68 3.42
C LYS A 230 24.71 2.52 2.01
N ILE A 231 23.40 2.42 1.84
CA ILE A 231 22.75 1.98 0.62
C ILE A 231 21.89 3.08 0.01
N SER A 232 21.06 3.75 0.83
CA SER A 232 20.07 4.69 0.32
C SER A 232 20.66 6.06 0.01
N SER A 233 20.36 6.57 -1.18
CA SER A 233 20.62 7.95 -1.60
C SER A 233 19.49 8.92 -1.20
N GLY A 234 18.36 8.40 -0.73
CA GLY A 234 17.22 9.19 -0.27
C GLY A 234 16.00 8.33 0.07
N GLU A 235 15.01 8.99 0.66
CA GLU A 235 13.77 8.41 1.16
C GLU A 235 12.55 8.88 0.34
N LEU A 236 11.70 7.95 -0.03
CA LEU A 236 10.47 8.18 -0.79
C LEU A 236 9.26 7.79 0.05
N PHE A 237 8.19 8.60 0.02
CA PHE A 237 6.94 8.35 0.74
C PHE A 237 5.74 8.47 -0.19
N ASN A 238 4.82 7.49 -0.10
CA ASN A 238 3.48 7.63 -0.64
C ASN A 238 2.64 8.51 0.29
N SER A 239 2.91 9.79 0.28
CA SER A 239 2.27 10.81 1.12
C SER A 239 2.46 12.18 0.48
N SER A 240 1.96 13.23 1.12
CA SER A 240 2.19 14.62 0.72
C SER A 240 2.36 15.53 1.93
N ARG A 241 2.93 16.73 1.69
CA ARG A 241 3.06 17.74 2.75
C ARG A 241 1.71 18.26 3.26
N VAL A 242 0.65 18.14 2.45
CA VAL A 242 -0.72 18.51 2.87
C VAL A 242 -1.25 17.50 3.88
N ILE A 243 -0.88 16.22 3.74
CA ILE A 243 -1.36 15.14 4.60
C ILE A 243 -0.50 15.00 5.86
N GLU A 244 0.84 14.93 5.70
CA GLU A 244 1.77 14.61 6.78
C GLU A 244 2.96 15.58 6.89
N GLY A 245 2.81 16.86 6.50
CA GLY A 245 3.94 17.81 6.42
C GLY A 245 4.79 17.89 7.69
N LEU A 246 4.17 17.94 8.86
CA LEU A 246 4.87 17.95 10.15
C LEU A 246 5.77 16.73 10.32
N TYR A 247 5.24 15.53 10.07
CA TYR A 247 5.98 14.29 10.28
C TYR A 247 7.05 14.07 9.23
N LEU A 248 6.81 14.50 7.98
CA LEU A 248 7.83 14.51 6.92
C LEU A 248 9.02 15.41 7.30
N ASP A 249 8.76 16.59 7.89
CA ASP A 249 9.83 17.48 8.34
C ASP A 249 10.58 16.92 9.55
N LEU A 250 9.90 16.22 10.45
CA LEU A 250 10.53 15.55 11.59
C LEU A 250 11.40 14.38 11.11
N VAL A 251 10.89 13.53 10.20
CA VAL A 251 11.69 12.44 9.60
C VAL A 251 12.90 13.00 8.86
N ALA A 252 12.74 14.08 8.09
CA ALA A 252 13.83 14.70 7.34
C ALA A 252 15.00 15.16 8.24
N LYS A 253 14.71 15.63 9.46
CA LYS A 253 15.74 15.98 10.47
C LYS A 253 16.51 14.75 10.97
N GLU A 254 15.87 13.59 10.98
CA GLU A 254 16.40 12.35 11.56
C GLU A 254 17.23 11.52 10.59
N ILE A 255 17.12 11.77 9.28
CA ILE A 255 17.79 10.96 8.23
C ILE A 255 19.15 11.50 7.81
N ASN A 256 19.81 12.30 8.67
CA ASN A 256 21.22 12.72 8.54
C ASN A 256 21.60 13.31 7.16
N GLY A 257 20.77 14.21 6.64
CA GLY A 257 21.04 14.93 5.38
C GLY A 257 20.68 14.16 4.11
N LEU A 258 20.09 12.98 4.19
CA LEU A 258 19.48 12.34 3.03
C LEU A 258 18.27 13.16 2.54
N ASN A 259 18.08 13.19 1.24
CA ASN A 259 16.90 13.81 0.67
C ASN A 259 15.64 12.98 0.96
N LEU A 260 14.53 13.66 1.21
CA LEU A 260 13.22 13.06 1.40
C LEU A 260 12.23 13.64 0.40
N TRP A 261 11.50 12.78 -0.30
CA TRP A 261 10.42 13.17 -1.20
C TRP A 261 9.12 12.47 -0.82
N ALA A 262 8.04 13.24 -0.83
CA ALA A 262 6.68 12.76 -0.65
C ALA A 262 5.85 13.20 -1.87
N PHE A 263 5.29 12.26 -2.61
CA PHE A 263 4.60 12.49 -3.87
C PHE A 263 3.40 11.55 -4.09
N GLY A 264 2.65 11.29 -3.02
CA GLY A 264 1.38 10.56 -3.01
C GLY A 264 0.16 11.48 -2.85
N PRO A 265 -1.05 10.91 -2.79
CA PRO A 265 -1.34 9.49 -2.97
C PRO A 265 -1.21 9.02 -4.44
N PHE A 266 -0.82 7.76 -4.63
CA PHE A 266 -0.68 7.16 -5.98
C PHE A 266 -1.97 6.60 -6.55
N ASN A 267 -3.11 7.05 -6.07
CA ASN A 267 -4.38 6.53 -6.54
C ASN A 267 -4.52 6.72 -8.06
N PRO A 268 -4.88 5.68 -8.82
CA PRO A 268 -5.11 5.82 -10.25
C PRO A 268 -6.32 6.73 -10.48
N LEU A 269 -6.06 7.94 -10.96
CA LEU A 269 -7.07 8.98 -11.18
C LEU A 269 -8.06 8.66 -12.30
N LEU A 270 -7.85 7.60 -13.09
CA LEU A 270 -8.65 7.24 -14.27
C LEU A 270 -9.49 5.99 -14.02
N LEU A 271 -10.38 6.03 -13.02
CA LEU A 271 -11.34 4.96 -12.78
C LEU A 271 -12.50 4.93 -13.79
N THR A 272 -12.71 6.01 -14.57
CA THR A 272 -13.96 6.25 -15.27
C THR A 272 -14.00 5.87 -16.75
N GLU A 273 -12.87 5.64 -17.43
CA GLU A 273 -12.92 5.51 -18.89
C GLU A 273 -12.62 4.12 -19.48
N GLN A 274 -12.13 3.16 -18.73
CA GLN A 274 -11.67 1.89 -19.31
C GLN A 274 -12.50 0.65 -19.00
N ASN A 275 -13.50 0.72 -18.13
CA ASN A 275 -14.34 -0.43 -17.79
C ASN A 275 -15.80 -0.29 -18.30
N ASN A 276 -16.00 0.24 -19.50
CA ASN A 276 -17.30 0.21 -20.17
C ASN A 276 -17.70 -1.19 -20.69
N ASP A 277 -16.90 -2.20 -20.40
CA ASP A 277 -17.30 -3.58 -20.66
C ASP A 277 -18.26 -4.04 -19.55
N SER A 278 -19.55 -3.80 -19.77
CA SER A 278 -20.64 -4.11 -18.85
C SER A 278 -20.66 -5.58 -18.38
N ASN A 279 -19.99 -6.47 -19.10
CA ASN A 279 -19.87 -7.89 -18.78
C ASN A 279 -18.80 -8.22 -17.69
N LYS A 280 -17.98 -7.24 -17.29
CA LYS A 280 -16.92 -7.45 -16.27
C LYS A 280 -17.06 -6.60 -15.01
N ARG A 281 -18.13 -5.81 -14.93
CA ARG A 281 -18.34 -4.95 -13.76
C ARG A 281 -18.64 -5.75 -12.50
N HIS A 282 -17.99 -5.39 -11.39
CA HIS A 282 -18.18 -6.12 -10.13
C HIS A 282 -19.59 -5.84 -9.57
N LYS A 283 -20.28 -6.90 -9.11
CA LYS A 283 -21.67 -6.84 -8.58
C LYS A 283 -21.91 -5.78 -7.50
N THR A 284 -20.88 -5.43 -6.71
CA THR A 284 -20.96 -4.39 -5.69
C THR A 284 -21.21 -3.01 -6.27
N LEU A 285 -20.60 -2.69 -7.42
CA LEU A 285 -20.77 -1.40 -8.09
C LEU A 285 -22.18 -1.25 -8.67
N ASP A 286 -22.74 -2.34 -9.21
CA ASP A 286 -24.14 -2.36 -9.69
C ASP A 286 -25.14 -2.21 -8.56
N TRP A 287 -24.81 -2.71 -7.38
CA TRP A 287 -25.61 -2.53 -6.19
C TRP A 287 -25.50 -1.11 -5.64
N LEU A 288 -24.27 -0.53 -5.60
CA LEU A 288 -24.03 0.84 -5.18
C LEU A 288 -24.79 1.86 -6.04
N ASN A 289 -24.86 1.64 -7.36
CA ASN A 289 -25.64 2.50 -8.28
C ASN A 289 -27.14 2.63 -7.94
N LYS A 290 -27.65 1.70 -7.12
CA LYS A 290 -29.07 1.69 -6.69
C LYS A 290 -29.26 2.30 -5.29
N GLN A 291 -28.17 2.79 -4.68
CA GLN A 291 -28.22 3.37 -3.35
C GLN A 291 -28.18 4.89 -3.41
N GLU A 292 -28.73 5.54 -2.39
CA GLU A 292 -28.65 6.98 -2.24
C GLU A 292 -27.20 7.45 -1.98
N PRO A 293 -26.86 8.68 -2.33
CA PRO A 293 -25.56 9.26 -1.98
C PRO A 293 -25.28 9.16 -0.47
N ASP A 294 -24.03 8.92 -0.11
CA ASP A 294 -23.51 8.88 1.28
C ASP A 294 -24.26 7.91 2.21
N SER A 295 -24.86 6.82 1.66
CA SER A 295 -25.74 5.93 2.40
C SER A 295 -25.18 4.55 2.71
N VAL A 296 -23.98 4.23 2.23
CA VAL A 296 -23.37 2.90 2.36
C VAL A 296 -22.07 2.95 3.14
N ILE A 297 -21.90 2.05 4.10
CA ILE A 297 -20.63 1.84 4.81
C ILE A 297 -19.87 0.74 4.08
N TYR A 298 -18.64 1.04 3.64
CA TYR A 298 -17.70 0.03 3.18
C TYR A 298 -16.92 -0.52 4.39
N VAL A 299 -16.80 -1.83 4.51
CA VAL A 299 -16.11 -2.50 5.63
C VAL A 299 -15.04 -3.42 5.05
N SER A 300 -13.76 -3.14 5.35
CA SER A 300 -12.63 -3.95 4.89
C SER A 300 -11.44 -3.82 5.84
N PHE A 301 -10.90 -4.95 6.27
CA PHE A 301 -9.73 -5.03 7.15
C PHE A 301 -8.44 -5.39 6.42
N GLY A 302 -8.41 -5.12 5.11
CA GLY A 302 -7.23 -5.32 4.25
C GLY A 302 -6.94 -6.78 3.94
N THR A 303 -5.68 -7.07 3.63
CA THR A 303 -5.23 -8.39 3.18
C THR A 303 -4.38 -9.13 4.20
N SER A 304 -3.96 -8.49 5.26
CA SER A 304 -3.02 -9.06 6.24
C SER A 304 -3.64 -9.35 7.61
N THR A 305 -4.86 -8.88 7.87
CA THR A 305 -5.55 -9.05 9.16
C THR A 305 -6.55 -10.21 9.09
N SER A 306 -6.43 -11.15 10.03
CA SER A 306 -7.41 -12.24 10.22
C SER A 306 -8.25 -11.96 11.45
N LEU A 307 -9.58 -12.04 11.29
CA LEU A 307 -10.53 -11.90 12.41
C LEU A 307 -10.87 -13.26 13.00
N SER A 308 -11.02 -13.34 14.33
CA SER A 308 -11.55 -14.51 15.00
C SER A 308 -13.05 -14.71 14.70
N ASN A 309 -13.60 -15.88 15.00
CA ASN A 309 -15.03 -16.10 14.81
C ASN A 309 -15.86 -15.19 15.71
N GLU A 310 -15.40 -14.92 16.94
CA GLU A 310 -16.02 -14.03 17.90
C GLU A 310 -16.03 -12.58 17.41
N GLU A 311 -14.90 -12.10 16.84
CA GLU A 311 -14.81 -10.76 16.26
C GLU A 311 -15.74 -10.62 15.04
N ILE A 312 -15.83 -11.66 14.20
CA ILE A 312 -16.73 -11.70 13.05
C ILE A 312 -18.19 -11.66 13.51
N GLU A 313 -18.57 -12.45 14.53
CA GLU A 313 -19.91 -12.48 15.11
C GLU A 313 -20.30 -11.11 15.69
N GLN A 314 -19.42 -10.48 16.48
CA GLN A 314 -19.68 -9.16 17.05
C GLN A 314 -19.83 -8.08 15.98
N LEU A 315 -19.01 -8.13 14.93
CA LEU A 315 -19.12 -7.21 13.80
C LEU A 315 -20.42 -7.44 13.03
N ALA A 316 -20.79 -8.69 12.79
CA ALA A 316 -22.06 -9.05 12.14
C ALA A 316 -23.28 -8.49 12.92
N ILE A 317 -23.31 -8.72 14.23
CA ILE A 317 -24.36 -8.20 15.13
C ILE A 317 -24.40 -6.66 15.09
N GLY A 318 -23.22 -6.02 15.12
CA GLY A 318 -23.11 -4.56 15.07
C GLY A 318 -23.64 -3.97 13.77
N LEU A 319 -23.25 -4.55 12.62
CA LEU A 319 -23.71 -4.13 11.30
C LEU A 319 -25.24 -4.37 11.13
N GLU A 320 -25.76 -5.48 11.61
CA GLU A 320 -27.19 -5.76 11.58
C GLU A 320 -27.99 -4.76 12.44
N LYS A 321 -27.55 -4.52 13.68
CA LYS A 321 -28.22 -3.59 14.61
C LYS A 321 -28.13 -2.13 14.15
N SER A 322 -27.08 -1.75 13.42
CA SER A 322 -26.92 -0.38 12.90
C SER A 322 -28.02 0.02 11.93
N GLN A 323 -28.70 -0.95 11.31
CA GLN A 323 -29.69 -0.75 10.25
C GLN A 323 -29.15 0.02 9.02
N GLN A 324 -27.84 0.27 8.96
CA GLN A 324 -27.20 0.95 7.83
C GLN A 324 -26.97 -0.02 6.67
N LYS A 325 -26.91 0.52 5.46
CA LYS A 325 -26.48 -0.26 4.28
C LYS A 325 -24.96 -0.44 4.31
N PHE A 326 -24.48 -1.62 3.93
CA PHE A 326 -23.05 -1.87 3.95
C PHE A 326 -22.58 -2.86 2.86
N ILE A 327 -21.31 -2.75 2.53
CA ILE A 327 -20.55 -3.77 1.81
C ILE A 327 -19.44 -4.23 2.75
N TRP A 328 -19.44 -5.51 3.09
CA TRP A 328 -18.42 -6.09 3.96
C TRP A 328 -17.54 -7.08 3.20
N VAL A 329 -16.24 -6.78 3.06
CA VAL A 329 -15.25 -7.72 2.52
C VAL A 329 -14.81 -8.64 3.65
N LEU A 330 -15.31 -9.88 3.63
CA LEU A 330 -15.05 -10.91 4.63
C LEU A 330 -14.23 -12.03 4.02
N ARG A 331 -12.93 -11.88 4.07
CA ARG A 331 -11.96 -12.88 3.65
C ARG A 331 -10.92 -13.10 4.75
N ASP A 332 -10.20 -14.21 4.69
CA ASP A 332 -9.09 -14.45 5.60
C ASP A 332 -7.84 -13.67 5.15
N ALA A 333 -6.89 -13.52 6.06
CA ALA A 333 -5.62 -12.88 5.75
C ALA A 333 -4.79 -13.71 4.77
N ASP A 334 -3.98 -13.01 3.98
CA ASP A 334 -3.06 -13.63 3.04
C ASP A 334 -1.98 -14.47 3.76
N LYS A 335 -1.58 -15.55 3.11
CA LYS A 335 -0.39 -16.33 3.42
C LYS A 335 0.80 -15.83 2.60
N GLY A 336 1.99 -16.31 2.91
CA GLY A 336 3.21 -16.01 2.16
C GLY A 336 3.10 -16.40 0.67
N ASP A 337 2.50 -17.56 0.37
CA ASP A 337 2.04 -17.94 -0.97
C ASP A 337 0.52 -18.00 -0.99
N VAL A 338 -0.10 -17.00 -1.61
CA VAL A 338 -1.56 -16.87 -1.70
C VAL A 338 -2.20 -17.90 -2.64
N PHE A 339 -1.42 -18.61 -3.44
CA PHE A 339 -1.90 -19.63 -4.37
C PHE A 339 -1.79 -21.05 -3.81
N ALA A 340 -1.16 -21.22 -2.63
CA ALA A 340 -0.92 -22.53 -2.04
C ALA A 340 -1.89 -22.81 -0.88
N GLY A 341 -2.41 -24.06 -0.87
CA GLY A 341 -3.27 -24.58 0.19
C GLY A 341 -4.67 -23.97 0.21
N GLU A 342 -5.49 -24.47 1.14
CA GLU A 342 -6.87 -24.02 1.30
C GLU A 342 -6.95 -22.69 2.10
N GLU A 343 -7.92 -21.85 1.75
CA GLU A 343 -8.27 -20.65 2.52
C GLU A 343 -9.33 -21.01 3.59
N ARG A 344 -9.14 -20.46 4.80
CA ARG A 344 -10.17 -20.52 5.82
C ARG A 344 -11.36 -19.68 5.36
N ARG A 345 -12.54 -20.28 5.32
CA ARG A 345 -13.79 -19.53 5.12
C ARG A 345 -14.34 -19.06 6.46
N ALA A 346 -14.31 -17.77 6.65
CA ALA A 346 -14.94 -17.12 7.81
C ALA A 346 -16.44 -17.45 7.88
N ARG A 347 -16.91 -17.88 9.08
CA ARG A 347 -18.31 -18.25 9.30
C ARG A 347 -19.09 -17.07 9.83
N LEU A 348 -20.22 -16.79 9.22
CA LEU A 348 -21.22 -15.85 9.72
C LEU A 348 -22.26 -16.60 10.58
N PRO A 349 -22.97 -15.90 11.47
CA PRO A 349 -24.12 -16.46 12.17
C PRO A 349 -25.11 -17.06 11.19
N GLU A 350 -25.81 -18.13 11.63
CA GLU A 350 -26.86 -18.79 10.83
C GLU A 350 -27.96 -17.80 10.46
N GLY A 351 -28.40 -17.80 9.21
CA GLY A 351 -29.42 -16.89 8.71
C GLY A 351 -29.01 -15.44 8.53
N TYR A 352 -27.76 -15.09 8.84
CA TYR A 352 -27.29 -13.68 8.75
C TYR A 352 -27.38 -13.09 7.34
N GLU A 353 -26.93 -13.83 6.31
CA GLU A 353 -26.95 -13.34 4.92
C GLU A 353 -28.39 -13.12 4.41
N GLU A 354 -29.37 -13.92 4.87
CA GLU A 354 -30.77 -13.71 4.61
C GLU A 354 -31.33 -12.48 5.34
N GLY A 355 -30.93 -12.29 6.60
CA GLY A 355 -31.37 -11.16 7.44
C GLY A 355 -30.91 -9.79 6.94
N ILE A 356 -29.79 -9.74 6.25
CA ILE A 356 -29.25 -8.49 5.67
C ILE A 356 -29.66 -8.27 4.21
N LYS A 357 -30.45 -9.18 3.62
CA LYS A 357 -30.84 -9.12 2.20
C LYS A 357 -31.46 -7.75 1.84
N GLY A 358 -30.95 -7.15 0.78
CA GLY A 358 -31.35 -5.80 0.33
C GLY A 358 -30.65 -4.65 1.04
N ARG A 359 -29.99 -4.88 2.19
CA ARG A 359 -29.30 -3.88 3.00
C ARG A 359 -27.78 -4.09 3.04
N GLY A 360 -27.29 -5.33 2.98
CA GLY A 360 -25.88 -5.67 3.04
C GLY A 360 -25.42 -6.58 1.90
N ILE A 361 -24.15 -6.45 1.54
CA ILE A 361 -23.45 -7.39 0.65
C ILE A 361 -22.22 -7.92 1.37
N ILE A 362 -22.07 -9.25 1.41
CA ILE A 362 -20.85 -9.91 1.82
C ILE A 362 -20.03 -10.25 0.56
N VAL A 363 -18.79 -9.77 0.53
CA VAL A 363 -17.82 -10.09 -0.52
C VAL A 363 -16.75 -11.01 0.09
N ARG A 364 -16.67 -12.23 -0.40
CA ARG A 364 -15.73 -13.24 0.12
C ARG A 364 -14.46 -13.35 -0.71
N ASP A 365 -14.46 -12.66 -1.86
CA ASP A 365 -13.33 -12.59 -2.80
C ASP A 365 -12.72 -11.18 -2.79
N TRP A 366 -12.01 -10.85 -3.86
CA TRP A 366 -11.44 -9.54 -4.06
C TRP A 366 -12.50 -8.50 -4.45
N ALA A 367 -12.54 -7.39 -3.72
CA ALA A 367 -13.44 -6.27 -4.01
C ALA A 367 -12.68 -5.12 -4.71
N PRO A 368 -13.30 -4.39 -5.64
CA PRO A 368 -12.71 -3.22 -6.28
C PRO A 368 -12.75 -2.01 -5.32
N GLN A 369 -11.83 -2.00 -4.34
CA GLN A 369 -11.83 -1.05 -3.23
C GLN A 369 -11.79 0.41 -3.68
N LEU A 370 -10.94 0.74 -4.66
CA LEU A 370 -10.84 2.11 -5.18
C LEU A 370 -12.16 2.60 -5.80
N GLU A 371 -12.81 1.76 -6.62
CA GLU A 371 -14.10 2.11 -7.22
C GLU A 371 -15.22 2.20 -6.20
N ILE A 372 -15.19 1.33 -5.16
CA ILE A 372 -16.17 1.38 -4.07
C ILE A 372 -15.99 2.66 -3.25
N LEU A 373 -14.75 3.02 -2.88
CA LEU A 373 -14.46 4.22 -2.09
C LEU A 373 -14.77 5.50 -2.87
N ALA A 374 -14.50 5.53 -4.17
CA ALA A 374 -14.82 6.67 -5.04
C ALA A 374 -16.31 6.78 -5.41
N HIS A 375 -17.14 5.79 -5.05
CA HIS A 375 -18.55 5.78 -5.46
C HIS A 375 -19.37 6.79 -4.63
N PRO A 376 -20.23 7.62 -5.24
CA PRO A 376 -21.02 8.64 -4.53
C PRO A 376 -21.91 8.10 -3.40
N SER A 377 -22.33 6.84 -3.49
CA SER A 377 -23.15 6.19 -2.45
C SER A 377 -22.35 5.71 -1.24
N THR A 378 -21.01 5.71 -1.31
CA THR A 378 -20.16 5.32 -0.18
C THR A 378 -19.99 6.52 0.75
N GLY A 379 -20.63 6.47 1.91
CA GLY A 379 -20.60 7.53 2.92
C GLY A 379 -19.67 7.26 4.10
N GLY A 380 -19.09 6.05 4.20
CA GLY A 380 -18.19 5.72 5.29
C GLY A 380 -17.32 4.53 5.01
N PHE A 381 -16.14 4.49 5.64
CA PHE A 381 -15.18 3.40 5.54
C PHE A 381 -14.77 2.89 6.93
N MET A 382 -15.17 1.66 7.28
CA MET A 382 -14.65 0.95 8.44
C MET A 382 -13.42 0.16 8.03
N SER A 383 -12.26 0.63 8.44
CA SER A 383 -10.95 0.15 7.99
C SER A 383 -10.05 -0.30 9.14
N HIS A 384 -9.07 -1.18 8.83
CA HIS A 384 -7.93 -1.47 9.70
C HIS A 384 -6.88 -0.36 9.69
N CYS A 385 -7.13 0.74 8.98
CA CYS A 385 -6.24 1.90 8.84
C CYS A 385 -4.83 1.57 8.32
N GLY A 386 -4.66 0.50 7.54
CA GLY A 386 -3.44 0.26 6.77
C GLY A 386 -3.20 1.42 5.80
N TRP A 387 -1.93 1.81 5.62
CA TRP A 387 -1.60 3.06 4.91
C TRP A 387 -2.18 3.15 3.50
N ASN A 388 -2.22 2.03 2.74
CA ASN A 388 -2.89 2.02 1.44
C ASN A 388 -4.36 2.40 1.55
N SER A 389 -5.09 1.75 2.47
CA SER A 389 -6.51 2.03 2.64
C SER A 389 -6.78 3.47 3.08
N CYS A 390 -5.89 4.06 3.88
CA CYS A 390 -5.96 5.48 4.21
C CYS A 390 -5.77 6.36 2.97
N MET A 391 -4.75 6.08 2.15
CA MET A 391 -4.47 6.84 0.94
C MET A 391 -5.55 6.67 -0.14
N GLU A 392 -6.14 5.48 -0.24
CA GLU A 392 -7.21 5.17 -1.19
C GLU A 392 -8.55 5.81 -0.80
N SER A 393 -8.72 6.23 0.46
CA SER A 393 -9.94 6.87 0.97
C SER A 393 -9.92 8.42 0.93
N ILE A 394 -8.80 9.02 0.52
CA ILE A 394 -8.64 10.46 0.32
C ILE A 394 -9.00 10.85 -1.12
#